data_ca913cc6a9ad841ca1d0175b5c093147
#
_entry.id   ca913cc6a9ad841ca1d0175b5c093147
#
_cell.length_a   1.000
_cell.length_b   1.000
_cell.length_c   1.000
_cell.angle_alpha   90.00
_cell.angle_beta   90.00
_cell.angle_gamma   90.00
#
_symmetry.space_group_name_H-M   'P 1'
#
loop_
_entity.id
_entity.type
_entity.pdbx_description
1 polymer ?
#
loop_
_entity_poly.entity_id
_entity_poly.type
_entity_poly.pdbx_seq_one_letter_code
_entity_poly.pdbx_strand_id
1 'polypeptide(L)'
;MYSAVQVARYIINFCYSIGRPVSNLELQKIMYFLQVLFWRAYKKELIEEEFCAWRYGPVIPVIYNMYSGYGGNLIKNRYADNVIDDNYRDFLNANIRRLESKGPWTLVDMTHAQGTPWYQVYDNGYGDGYIISKELIKKDTTLIN
;
A
#
# COMPACT_ATOMS: atom_id res chain seq x y z
N MET A 1 -15.41 2.51 1.67
CA MET A 1 -14.29 2.61 0.73
C MET A 1 -13.79 4.04 0.70
N TYR A 2 -12.50 4.24 0.70
CA TYR A 2 -11.86 5.55 0.71
C TYR A 2 -11.11 5.78 -0.60
N SER A 3 -10.88 7.05 -0.95
CA SER A 3 -9.98 7.35 -2.07
C SER A 3 -8.53 6.98 -1.69
N ALA A 4 -7.72 6.67 -2.69
CA ALA A 4 -6.30 6.40 -2.47
C ALA A 4 -5.60 7.60 -1.82
N VAL A 5 -6.00 8.82 -2.16
CA VAL A 5 -5.44 10.04 -1.55
C VAL A 5 -5.71 10.08 -0.05
N GLN A 6 -6.92 9.75 0.39
CA GLN A 6 -7.24 9.71 1.82
C GLN A 6 -6.39 8.70 2.57
N VAL A 7 -6.25 7.50 2.01
CA VAL A 7 -5.45 6.43 2.64
C VAL A 7 -3.96 6.79 2.63
N ALA A 8 -3.45 7.31 1.53
CA ALA A 8 -2.04 7.73 1.44
C ALA A 8 -1.72 8.81 2.48
N ARG A 9 -2.56 9.83 2.59
CA ARG A 9 -2.37 10.91 3.57
C ARG A 9 -2.43 10.38 5.00
N TYR A 10 -3.32 9.43 5.27
CA TYR A 10 -3.41 8.81 6.58
C TYR A 10 -2.09 8.09 6.94
N ILE A 11 -1.55 7.31 6.02
CA ILE A 11 -0.28 6.60 6.23
C ILE A 11 0.87 7.57 6.45
N ILE A 12 0.96 8.60 5.61
CA ILE A 12 2.02 9.62 5.71
C ILE A 12 1.96 10.33 7.06
N ASN A 13 0.78 10.76 7.47
CA ASN A 13 0.59 11.43 8.77
C ASN A 13 0.97 10.53 9.93
N PHE A 14 0.51 9.28 9.90
CA PHE A 14 0.78 8.34 10.99
C PHE A 14 2.29 8.05 11.10
N CYS A 15 2.93 7.75 9.98
CA CYS A 15 4.37 7.43 9.96
C CYS A 15 5.20 8.64 10.40
N TYR A 16 4.81 9.84 9.99
CA TYR A 16 5.47 11.04 10.47
C TYR A 16 5.32 11.18 11.99
N SER A 17 4.12 10.93 12.52
CA SER A 17 3.81 11.08 13.94
C SER A 17 4.60 10.13 14.84
N ILE A 18 4.97 8.97 14.34
CA ILE A 18 5.79 8.00 15.10
C ILE A 18 7.29 8.14 14.81
N GLY A 19 7.69 9.19 14.11
CA GLY A 19 9.10 9.44 13.81
C GLY A 19 9.69 8.51 12.75
N ARG A 20 8.84 7.88 11.91
CA ARG A 20 9.24 6.91 10.89
C ARG A 20 8.61 7.24 9.54
N PRO A 21 8.92 8.43 8.97
CA PRO A 21 8.37 8.80 7.67
C PRO A 21 8.77 7.80 6.59
N VAL A 22 7.94 7.67 5.56
CA VAL A 22 8.12 6.67 4.51
C VAL A 22 8.48 7.32 3.18
N SER A 23 9.15 6.52 2.32
CA SER A 23 9.36 6.86 0.90
C SER A 23 8.12 6.52 0.08
N ASN A 24 8.10 6.96 -1.18
CA ASN A 24 7.02 6.61 -2.11
C ASN A 24 6.95 5.08 -2.30
N LEU A 25 8.09 4.42 -2.42
CA LEU A 25 8.12 2.95 -2.57
C LEU A 25 7.46 2.24 -1.39
N GLU A 26 7.81 2.64 -0.16
CA GLU A 26 7.19 2.07 1.04
C GLU A 26 5.70 2.36 1.10
N LEU A 27 5.31 3.60 0.79
CA LEU A 27 3.92 4.02 0.80
C LEU A 27 3.06 3.11 -0.10
N GLN A 28 3.54 2.83 -1.32
CA GLN A 28 2.82 1.97 -2.26
C GLN A 28 2.61 0.57 -1.70
N LYS A 29 3.65 0.00 -1.09
CA LYS A 29 3.58 -1.36 -0.54
C LYS A 29 2.71 -1.43 0.71
N ILE A 30 2.80 -0.43 1.56
CA ILE A 30 1.93 -0.33 2.75
C ILE A 30 0.46 -0.21 2.31
N MET A 31 0.16 0.61 1.32
CA MET A 31 -1.20 0.74 0.79
C MET A 31 -1.72 -0.60 0.27
N TYR A 32 -0.89 -1.34 -0.47
CA TYR A 32 -1.28 -2.63 -1.00
C TYR A 32 -1.61 -3.63 0.11
N PHE A 33 -0.71 -3.79 1.08
CA PHE A 33 -0.95 -4.75 2.16
C PHE A 33 -2.08 -4.33 3.10
N LEU A 34 -2.32 -3.03 3.27
CA LEU A 34 -3.50 -2.57 4.00
C LEU A 34 -4.79 -2.97 3.27
N GLN A 35 -4.81 -2.89 1.94
CA GLN A 35 -5.96 -3.36 1.16
C GLN A 35 -6.20 -4.85 1.41
N VAL A 36 -5.14 -5.67 1.37
CA VAL A 36 -5.22 -7.12 1.62
C VAL A 36 -5.75 -7.39 3.03
N LEU A 37 -5.15 -6.76 4.04
CA LEU A 37 -5.49 -6.99 5.44
C LEU A 37 -6.89 -6.48 5.79
N PHE A 38 -7.28 -5.35 5.24
CA PHE A 38 -8.59 -4.77 5.49
C PHE A 38 -9.70 -5.68 4.94
N TRP A 39 -9.50 -6.20 3.74
CA TRP A 39 -10.43 -7.19 3.18
C TRP A 39 -10.54 -8.44 4.06
N ARG A 40 -9.41 -8.95 4.54
CA ARG A 40 -9.42 -10.14 5.42
C ARG A 40 -10.22 -9.89 6.70
N ALA A 41 -10.05 -8.71 7.30
CA ALA A 41 -10.66 -8.38 8.59
C ALA A 41 -12.15 -8.00 8.47
N TYR A 42 -12.50 -7.21 7.47
CA TYR A 42 -13.82 -6.57 7.40
C TYR A 42 -14.68 -7.01 6.22
N LYS A 43 -14.11 -7.76 5.28
CA LYS A 43 -14.78 -8.12 4.01
C LYS A 43 -15.28 -6.89 3.27
N LYS A 44 -14.52 -5.82 3.34
CA LYS A 44 -14.74 -4.55 2.65
C LYS A 44 -13.44 -4.12 2.00
N GLU A 45 -13.55 -3.43 0.87
CA GLU A 45 -12.40 -2.83 0.21
C GLU A 45 -12.06 -1.51 0.88
N LEU A 46 -10.77 -1.28 1.12
CA LEU A 46 -10.28 -0.04 1.75
C LEU A 46 -10.17 1.09 0.73
N ILE A 47 -9.61 0.78 -0.44
CA ILE A 47 -9.19 1.77 -1.44
C ILE A 47 -10.02 1.60 -2.72
N GLU A 48 -10.51 2.74 -3.24
CA GLU A 48 -11.29 2.80 -4.45
C GLU A 48 -10.50 2.49 -5.72
N GLU A 49 -9.32 3.11 -5.86
CA GLU A 49 -8.51 3.04 -7.06
C GLU A 49 -7.86 1.67 -7.25
N GLU A 50 -7.47 1.40 -8.51
CA GLU A 50 -6.85 0.14 -8.88
C GLU A 50 -5.35 0.13 -8.61
N PHE A 51 -4.81 -1.02 -8.25
CA PHE A 51 -3.37 -1.28 -8.25
C PHE A 51 -2.94 -1.81 -9.61
N CYS A 52 -1.76 -1.39 -10.05
CA CYS A 52 -1.13 -1.88 -11.28
C CYS A 52 0.17 -2.61 -10.95
N ALA A 53 0.51 -3.60 -11.79
CA ALA A 53 1.74 -4.37 -11.63
C ALA A 53 2.91 -3.62 -12.26
N TRP A 54 3.74 -3.02 -11.40
CA TRP A 54 4.96 -2.34 -11.82
C TRP A 54 6.17 -3.17 -11.37
N ARG A 55 7.35 -2.79 -11.89
CA ARG A 55 8.59 -3.55 -11.68
C ARG A 55 8.88 -3.88 -10.20
N TYR A 56 8.64 -2.95 -9.30
CA TYR A 56 8.93 -3.14 -7.87
C TYR A 56 7.69 -3.46 -7.05
N GLY A 57 6.66 -3.99 -7.67
CA GLY A 57 5.45 -4.45 -6.99
C GLY A 57 4.21 -3.66 -7.37
N PRO A 58 3.11 -3.89 -6.65
CA PRO A 58 1.86 -3.17 -6.89
C PRO A 58 1.99 -1.69 -6.60
N VAL A 59 1.40 -0.86 -7.46
CA VAL A 59 1.43 0.60 -7.37
C VAL A 59 0.07 1.16 -7.73
N ILE A 60 -0.36 2.21 -7.03
CA ILE A 60 -1.48 3.04 -7.47
C ILE A 60 -0.87 4.22 -8.24
N PRO A 61 -0.99 4.26 -9.58
CA PRO A 61 -0.26 5.24 -10.39
C PRO A 61 -0.51 6.69 -10.01
N VAL A 62 -1.74 7.07 -9.69
CA VAL A 62 -2.06 8.45 -9.32
C VAL A 62 -1.31 8.86 -8.04
N ILE A 63 -1.15 7.97 -7.09
CA ILE A 63 -0.42 8.24 -5.86
C ILE A 63 1.09 8.28 -6.14
N TYR A 64 1.59 7.34 -6.94
CA TYR A 64 3.00 7.34 -7.31
C TYR A 64 3.40 8.66 -7.97
N ASN A 65 2.58 9.14 -8.91
CA ASN A 65 2.85 10.39 -9.61
C ASN A 65 2.78 11.59 -8.66
N MET A 66 1.86 11.58 -7.72
CA MET A 66 1.70 12.66 -6.72
C MET A 66 2.98 12.85 -5.88
N TYR A 67 3.67 11.77 -5.56
CA TYR A 67 4.88 11.79 -4.74
C TYR A 67 6.17 11.53 -5.52
N SER A 68 6.12 11.51 -6.84
CA SER A 68 7.30 11.23 -7.68
C SER A 68 8.42 12.26 -7.51
N GLY A 69 8.07 13.50 -7.18
CA GLY A 69 9.05 14.56 -6.96
C GLY A 69 9.98 14.32 -5.77
N TYR A 70 9.60 13.46 -4.86
CA TYR A 70 10.46 13.09 -3.73
C TYR A 70 11.59 12.12 -4.13
N GLY A 71 11.50 11.48 -5.29
CA GLY A 71 12.43 10.42 -5.67
C GLY A 71 12.44 9.32 -4.62
N GLY A 72 13.62 8.95 -4.11
CA GLY A 72 13.76 7.99 -3.03
C GLY A 72 13.73 8.59 -1.62
N ASN A 73 13.50 9.89 -1.50
CA ASN A 73 13.50 10.57 -0.20
C ASN A 73 12.23 10.30 0.59
N LEU A 74 12.31 10.53 1.90
CA LEU A 74 11.19 10.34 2.81
C LEU A 74 10.16 11.47 2.65
N ILE A 75 8.89 11.10 2.73
CA ILE A 75 7.78 12.05 2.62
C ILE A 75 7.47 12.57 4.03
N LYS A 76 7.78 13.84 4.26
CA LYS A 76 7.63 14.48 5.58
C LYS A 76 6.46 15.47 5.63
N ASN A 77 5.51 15.35 4.72
CA ASN A 77 4.32 16.19 4.70
C ASN A 77 3.39 15.84 5.87
N ARG A 78 2.63 16.84 6.29
CA ARG A 78 1.55 16.66 7.25
C ARG A 78 0.27 17.23 6.65
N TYR A 79 -0.79 16.47 6.74
CA TYR A 79 -2.09 16.83 6.18
C TYR A 79 -3.09 17.07 7.31
N ALA A 80 -3.80 18.20 7.26
CA ALA A 80 -4.70 18.61 8.34
C ALA A 80 -5.99 17.80 8.39
N ASP A 81 -6.67 17.64 7.27
CA ASP A 81 -8.01 17.07 7.24
C ASP A 81 -8.00 15.68 6.62
N ASN A 82 -7.63 14.70 7.42
CA ASN A 82 -7.59 13.34 6.95
C ASN A 82 -8.62 12.50 7.69
N VAL A 83 -9.77 12.26 7.04
CA VAL A 83 -10.91 11.61 7.67
C VAL A 83 -10.96 10.13 7.31
N ILE A 84 -10.55 9.30 8.26
CA ILE A 84 -10.81 7.87 8.25
C ILE A 84 -11.69 7.59 9.47
N ASP A 85 -12.69 6.73 9.31
CA ASP A 85 -13.62 6.35 10.37
C ASP A 85 -12.84 5.86 11.60
N ASP A 86 -13.16 6.39 12.76
CA ASP A 86 -12.50 6.05 14.04
C ASP A 86 -12.55 4.55 14.34
N ASN A 87 -13.56 3.85 13.86
CA ASN A 87 -13.69 2.40 14.06
C ASN A 87 -12.52 1.62 13.44
N TYR A 88 -11.82 2.18 12.46
CA TYR A 88 -10.72 1.50 11.77
C TYR A 88 -9.34 1.96 12.23
N ARG A 89 -9.25 3.01 13.04
CA ARG A 89 -7.97 3.65 13.36
C ARG A 89 -7.00 2.70 14.06
N ASP A 90 -7.44 1.99 15.08
CA ASP A 90 -6.57 1.07 15.81
C ASP A 90 -6.04 -0.04 14.90
N PHE A 91 -6.92 -0.59 14.06
CA PHE A 91 -6.53 -1.60 13.08
C PHE A 91 -5.49 -1.07 12.10
N LEU A 92 -5.77 0.09 11.50
CA LEU A 92 -4.86 0.69 10.53
C LEU A 92 -3.52 1.04 11.17
N ASN A 93 -3.54 1.70 12.32
CA ASN A 93 -2.32 2.12 13.01
C ASN A 93 -1.42 0.93 13.35
N ALA A 94 -1.98 -0.13 13.89
CA ALA A 94 -1.23 -1.33 14.25
C ALA A 94 -0.60 -1.98 13.01
N ASN A 95 -1.34 -2.07 11.93
CA ASN A 95 -0.85 -2.70 10.71
C ASN A 95 0.15 -1.81 9.94
N ILE A 96 -0.07 -0.50 9.90
CA ILE A 96 0.90 0.43 9.30
C ILE A 96 2.23 0.33 10.05
N ARG A 97 2.19 0.35 11.38
CA ARG A 97 3.40 0.23 12.21
C ARG A 97 4.14 -1.07 11.91
N ARG A 98 3.42 -2.17 11.84
CA ARG A 98 4.00 -3.48 11.53
C ARG A 98 4.64 -3.53 10.15
N LEU A 99 3.94 -3.02 9.14
CA LEU A 99 4.43 -3.01 7.76
C LEU A 99 5.64 -2.08 7.61
N GLU A 100 5.56 -0.88 8.16
CA GLU A 100 6.66 0.07 8.11
C GLU A 100 7.94 -0.51 8.73
N SER A 101 7.83 -1.25 9.82
CA SER A 101 8.98 -1.82 10.51
C SER A 101 9.79 -2.82 9.66
N LYS A 102 9.20 -3.35 8.61
CA LYS A 102 9.87 -4.32 7.73
C LYS A 102 10.85 -3.67 6.76
N GLY A 103 10.66 -2.41 6.44
CA GLY A 103 11.47 -1.70 5.45
C GLY A 103 11.01 -1.93 4.01
N PRO A 104 11.44 -1.05 3.08
CA PRO A 104 10.90 -1.04 1.72
C PRO A 104 11.19 -2.31 0.93
N TRP A 105 12.43 -2.82 0.99
CA TRP A 105 12.80 -3.96 0.15
C TRP A 105 12.23 -5.28 0.64
N THR A 106 12.04 -5.44 1.94
CA THR A 106 11.31 -6.61 2.47
C THR A 106 9.85 -6.59 1.99
N LEU A 107 9.22 -5.42 1.99
CA LEU A 107 7.86 -5.29 1.47
C LEU A 107 7.79 -5.60 -0.02
N VAL A 108 8.78 -5.14 -0.81
CA VAL A 108 8.87 -5.50 -2.23
C VAL A 108 8.96 -7.02 -2.40
N ASP A 109 9.86 -7.67 -1.67
CA ASP A 109 10.05 -9.12 -1.73
C ASP A 109 8.77 -9.88 -1.40
N MET A 110 8.01 -9.41 -0.41
CA MET A 110 6.74 -10.02 -0.04
C MET A 110 5.71 -9.96 -1.17
N THR A 111 5.68 -8.87 -1.95
CA THR A 111 4.77 -8.77 -3.11
C THR A 111 5.23 -9.60 -4.28
N HIS A 112 6.53 -9.88 -4.38
CA HIS A 112 7.15 -10.60 -5.50
C HIS A 112 7.13 -12.13 -5.33
N ALA A 113 6.71 -12.65 -4.18
CA ALA A 113 6.71 -14.09 -3.93
C ALA A 113 5.87 -14.82 -4.97
N GLN A 114 6.31 -16.01 -5.34
CA GLN A 114 5.60 -16.83 -6.30
C GLN A 114 4.17 -17.11 -5.82
N GLY A 115 3.21 -16.99 -6.74
CA GLY A 115 1.80 -17.20 -6.44
C GLY A 115 1.05 -15.96 -5.94
N THR A 116 1.73 -14.85 -5.69
CA THR A 116 1.04 -13.60 -5.31
C THR A 116 0.29 -13.00 -6.50
N PRO A 117 -0.69 -12.13 -6.25
CA PRO A 117 -1.38 -11.41 -7.32
C PRO A 117 -0.43 -10.66 -8.25
N TRP A 118 0.55 -9.94 -7.69
CA TRP A 118 1.54 -9.23 -8.49
C TRP A 118 2.33 -10.19 -9.39
N TYR A 119 2.82 -11.28 -8.84
CA TYR A 119 3.62 -12.26 -9.57
C TYR A 119 2.85 -12.80 -10.78
N GLN A 120 1.57 -13.12 -10.59
CA GLN A 120 0.72 -13.64 -11.64
C GLN A 120 0.50 -12.62 -12.77
N VAL A 121 0.21 -11.36 -12.41
CA VAL A 121 -0.09 -10.33 -13.41
C VAL A 121 1.18 -9.82 -14.08
N TYR A 122 2.24 -9.58 -13.31
CA TYR A 122 3.49 -9.04 -13.87
C TYR A 122 4.13 -9.98 -14.86
N ASP A 123 4.12 -11.26 -14.61
CA ASP A 123 4.49 -12.33 -15.55
C ASP A 123 5.83 -12.05 -16.25
N ASN A 124 6.90 -11.92 -15.46
CA ASN A 124 8.26 -11.63 -15.96
C ASN A 124 8.36 -10.34 -16.78
N GLY A 125 7.44 -9.41 -16.60
CA GLY A 125 7.41 -8.13 -17.31
C GLY A 125 6.41 -8.07 -18.45
N TYR A 126 5.86 -9.20 -18.92
CA TYR A 126 4.84 -9.20 -19.98
C TYR A 126 3.57 -8.45 -19.57
N GLY A 127 3.26 -8.45 -18.27
CA GLY A 127 2.10 -7.75 -17.71
C GLY A 127 2.45 -6.42 -17.07
N ASP A 128 3.62 -5.85 -17.33
CA ASP A 128 4.02 -4.57 -16.74
C ASP A 128 2.98 -3.50 -17.03
N GLY A 129 2.52 -2.84 -15.97
CA GLY A 129 1.51 -1.79 -16.06
C GLY A 129 0.06 -2.29 -16.06
N TYR A 130 -0.18 -3.59 -16.12
CA TYR A 130 -1.53 -4.13 -16.11
C TYR A 130 -2.16 -4.00 -14.72
N ILE A 131 -3.48 -3.85 -14.71
CA ILE A 131 -4.25 -3.78 -13.46
C ILE A 131 -4.21 -5.14 -12.76
N ILE A 132 -3.95 -5.11 -11.45
CA ILE A 132 -4.15 -6.25 -10.56
C ILE A 132 -5.57 -6.11 -10.01
N SER A 133 -6.50 -6.96 -10.46
CA SER A 133 -7.89 -6.83 -10.07
C SER A 133 -8.08 -6.97 -8.56
N LYS A 134 -9.06 -6.28 -8.02
CA LYS A 134 -9.41 -6.41 -6.60
C LYS A 134 -9.84 -7.84 -6.26
N GLU A 135 -10.49 -8.52 -7.18
CA GLU A 135 -10.86 -9.93 -6.98
C GLU A 135 -9.62 -10.82 -6.79
N LEU A 136 -8.56 -10.54 -7.54
CA LEU A 136 -7.29 -11.27 -7.37
C LEU A 136 -6.60 -10.89 -6.06
N ILE A 137 -6.61 -9.61 -5.69
CA ILE A 137 -6.02 -9.14 -4.44
C ILE A 137 -6.69 -9.77 -3.21
N LYS A 138 -7.99 -10.01 -3.28
CA LYS A 138 -8.72 -10.71 -2.22
C LYS A 138 -8.19 -12.12 -1.94
N LYS A 139 -7.53 -12.72 -2.92
CA LYS A 139 -6.96 -14.07 -2.83
C LYS A 139 -5.52 -14.09 -2.35
N ASP A 140 -4.93 -12.93 -2.09
CA ASP A 140 -3.56 -12.87 -1.58
C ASP A 140 -3.49 -13.53 -0.21
N THR A 141 -2.62 -14.53 -0.07
CA THR A 141 -2.44 -15.29 1.17
C THR A 141 -1.14 -14.95 1.88
N THR A 142 -0.47 -13.87 1.48
CA THR A 142 0.78 -13.44 2.11
C THR A 142 0.60 -13.30 3.61
N LEU A 143 1.49 -13.95 4.37
CA LEU A 143 1.52 -13.84 5.82
C LEU A 143 2.27 -12.58 6.21
N ILE A 144 1.61 -11.75 7.00
CA ILE A 144 2.16 -10.47 7.44
C ILE A 144 2.26 -10.53 8.97
N ASN A 145 3.46 -10.77 9.44
CA ASN A 145 3.76 -10.88 10.87
C ASN A 145 4.54 -9.67 11.36
#